data_832028f3749496e851b5ea85ac93f6a8
#
_entry.id   832028f3749496e851b5ea85ac93f6a8
#
_cell.length_a   1.000
_cell.length_b   1.000
_cell.length_c   1.000
_cell.angle_alpha   90.00
_cell.angle_beta   90.00
_cell.angle_gamma   90.00
#
_symmetry.space_group_name_H-M   'P 1'
#
loop_
_entity.id
_entity.type
_entity.pdbx_description
1 polymer ?
#
loop_
_entity_poly.entity_id
_entity_poly.type
_entity_poly.pdbx_seq_one_letter_code
_entity_poly.pdbx_strand_id
1 'polypeptide(L)'
;MNKLSSFTALVLLGIYSLTSSAANLNISNVPLYLGGVVAPNIMFTLDDSGSMQWEVMPDENLHYANYLFPRPSSLYGGVTYSNQVPNFDDDNVHNFFSRSSVNNAVFYNPDVTYVPWSKADGTSMGNANPSAALYNPADPSRGSINLKTQQTQYSCWFKHGSSLSSAYGDPCNGNHSFWPITYYKYNGSASDSEALRLDRSRYTRVRITDSTSASTTFTSPNGTTRTRDEEIQNFANWFQYYRSRIL
;
A
#
# COMPACT_ATOMS: atom_id res chain seq x y z
N MET A 1 -87.11 10.48 5.97
CA MET A 1 -86.57 10.57 7.37
C MET A 1 -85.16 9.97 7.52
N ASN A 2 -84.23 10.01 6.56
CA ASN A 2 -82.95 9.32 6.68
C ASN A 2 -81.68 10.18 6.40
N LYS A 3 -81.86 11.50 6.24
CA LYS A 3 -80.67 12.35 5.97
C LYS A 3 -80.06 13.01 7.22
N LEU A 4 -80.86 13.08 8.32
CA LEU A 4 -80.39 13.71 9.54
C LEU A 4 -79.56 12.77 10.40
N SER A 5 -79.79 11.45 10.35
CA SER A 5 -79.01 10.45 11.10
C SER A 5 -77.61 10.21 10.54
N SER A 6 -77.44 10.35 9.19
CA SER A 6 -76.14 10.21 8.56
C SER A 6 -75.22 11.38 8.82
N PHE A 7 -75.75 12.60 9.00
CA PHE A 7 -74.94 13.76 9.28
C PHE A 7 -74.42 13.76 10.74
N THR A 8 -75.24 13.28 11.68
CA THR A 8 -74.82 13.14 13.08
C THR A 8 -73.73 12.09 13.29
N ALA A 9 -73.78 10.97 12.51
CA ALA A 9 -72.77 9.94 12.58
C ALA A 9 -71.40 10.43 12.01
N LEU A 10 -71.42 11.27 10.96
CA LEU A 10 -70.18 11.81 10.36
C LEU A 10 -69.50 12.86 11.30
N VAL A 11 -70.29 13.65 12.02
CA VAL A 11 -69.76 14.64 12.98
C VAL A 11 -69.21 13.94 14.21
N LEU A 12 -69.78 12.85 14.69
CA LEU A 12 -69.28 12.06 15.80
C LEU A 12 -67.93 11.33 15.45
N LEU A 13 -67.77 10.83 14.20
CA LEU A 13 -66.50 10.25 13.77
C LEU A 13 -65.37 11.30 13.66
N GLY A 14 -65.72 12.57 13.31
CA GLY A 14 -64.74 13.66 13.18
C GLY A 14 -64.17 14.13 14.53
N ILE A 15 -64.97 13.93 15.62
CA ILE A 15 -64.53 14.38 16.94
C ILE A 15 -63.55 13.40 17.64
N TYR A 16 -63.61 12.11 17.25
CA TYR A 16 -62.67 11.10 17.80
C TYR A 16 -61.27 11.17 17.23
N SER A 17 -61.04 11.93 16.16
CA SER A 17 -59.72 12.03 15.53
C SER A 17 -58.81 13.08 16.08
N LEU A 18 -59.24 13.85 17.10
CA LEU A 18 -58.49 15.02 17.61
C LEU A 18 -57.74 14.80 18.92
N THR A 19 -57.67 13.57 19.41
CA THR A 19 -56.93 13.27 20.63
C THR A 19 -55.72 12.34 20.42
N SER A 20 -55.06 12.46 19.25
CA SER A 20 -53.73 11.90 19.16
C SER A 20 -52.74 12.83 19.83
N SER A 21 -52.64 12.71 21.14
CA SER A 21 -51.57 13.34 21.91
C SER A 21 -50.28 12.61 21.56
N ALA A 22 -49.47 13.18 20.69
CA ALA A 22 -48.12 12.71 20.53
C ALA A 22 -47.40 12.89 21.86
N ALA A 23 -47.08 11.80 22.54
CA ALA A 23 -46.25 11.84 23.71
C ALA A 23 -44.93 12.55 23.36
N ASN A 24 -44.60 13.60 24.06
CA ASN A 24 -43.30 14.23 23.92
C ASN A 24 -42.24 13.18 24.24
N LEU A 25 -41.57 12.70 23.22
CA LEU A 25 -40.38 11.90 23.37
C LEU A 25 -39.32 12.79 24.06
N ASN A 26 -39.07 12.49 25.31
CA ASN A 26 -38.01 13.15 26.07
C ASN A 26 -36.66 12.56 25.54
N ILE A 27 -36.22 13.04 24.37
CA ILE A 27 -34.91 12.68 23.84
C ILE A 27 -33.88 13.35 24.74
N SER A 28 -33.07 12.55 25.38
CA SER A 28 -31.95 13.03 26.19
C SER A 28 -31.07 13.96 25.34
N ASN A 29 -30.96 15.23 25.78
CA ASN A 29 -30.06 16.20 25.18
C ASN A 29 -28.58 15.94 25.54
N VAL A 30 -28.31 14.90 26.32
CA VAL A 30 -26.95 14.48 26.64
C VAL A 30 -26.51 13.47 25.58
N PRO A 31 -25.42 13.75 24.84
CA PRO A 31 -24.86 12.77 23.91
C PRO A 31 -24.62 11.44 24.63
N LEU A 32 -24.91 10.33 23.95
CA LEU A 32 -24.86 8.98 24.52
C LEU A 32 -23.51 8.62 25.15
N TYR A 33 -22.44 9.30 24.77
CA TYR A 33 -21.08 9.13 25.28
C TYR A 33 -20.78 9.96 26.55
N LEU A 34 -21.68 10.87 26.96
CA LEU A 34 -21.54 11.68 28.20
C LEU A 34 -22.32 11.11 29.38
N GLY A 35 -23.17 10.13 29.17
CA GLY A 35 -23.94 9.47 30.19
C GLY A 35 -23.25 8.25 30.75
N GLY A 36 -22.50 8.41 31.85
CA GLY A 36 -21.97 7.33 32.69
C GLY A 36 -21.08 6.30 32.04
N VAL A 37 -20.07 5.88 32.71
CA VAL A 37 -18.94 5.01 32.37
C VAL A 37 -19.36 3.70 31.64
N VAL A 38 -19.85 3.79 30.42
CA VAL A 38 -19.90 2.63 29.54
C VAL A 38 -18.61 2.66 28.75
N ALA A 39 -17.71 1.69 28.98
CA ALA A 39 -16.53 1.52 28.18
C ALA A 39 -16.95 1.40 26.71
N PRO A 40 -16.36 2.19 25.79
CA PRO A 40 -16.73 2.10 24.38
C PRO A 40 -16.43 0.70 23.87
N ASN A 41 -17.42 0.06 23.22
CA ASN A 41 -17.19 -1.16 22.48
C ASN A 41 -16.43 -0.80 21.20
N ILE A 42 -15.12 -0.97 21.21
CA ILE A 42 -14.27 -0.78 20.03
C ILE A 42 -14.16 -2.13 19.34
N MET A 43 -14.72 -2.23 18.12
CA MET A 43 -14.48 -3.36 17.24
C MET A 43 -13.34 -2.98 16.30
N PHE A 44 -12.26 -3.74 16.34
CA PHE A 44 -11.15 -3.61 15.40
C PHE A 44 -11.23 -4.77 14.39
N THR A 45 -11.39 -4.44 13.12
CA THR A 45 -11.37 -5.42 12.02
C THR A 45 -10.11 -5.21 11.20
N LEU A 46 -9.27 -6.21 11.12
CA LEU A 46 -8.07 -6.22 10.30
C LEU A 46 -8.30 -7.14 9.10
N ASP A 47 -8.07 -6.62 7.89
CA ASP A 47 -8.03 -7.44 6.69
C ASP A 47 -6.69 -8.17 6.62
N ASP A 48 -6.71 -9.50 6.65
CA ASP A 48 -5.56 -10.40 6.53
C ASP A 48 -5.55 -11.19 5.21
N SER A 49 -6.36 -10.77 4.24
CA SER A 49 -6.43 -11.40 2.92
C SER A 49 -5.07 -11.38 2.21
N GLY A 50 -4.84 -12.33 1.29
CA GLY A 50 -3.57 -12.46 0.56
C GLY A 50 -3.16 -11.21 -0.22
N SER A 51 -4.12 -10.36 -0.61
CA SER A 51 -3.86 -9.08 -1.29
C SER A 51 -3.17 -8.05 -0.41
N MET A 52 -3.26 -8.19 0.93
CA MET A 52 -2.55 -7.31 1.86
C MET A 52 -1.03 -7.49 1.81
N GLN A 53 -0.55 -8.59 1.24
CA GLN A 53 0.89 -8.85 1.04
C GLN A 53 1.43 -8.25 -0.25
N TRP A 54 0.59 -7.68 -1.11
CA TRP A 54 1.01 -7.12 -2.38
C TRP A 54 1.83 -5.84 -2.19
N GLU A 55 2.79 -5.66 -3.10
CA GLU A 55 3.75 -4.55 -3.10
C GLU A 55 3.37 -3.46 -4.10
N VAL A 56 2.11 -3.46 -4.58
CA VAL A 56 1.56 -2.49 -5.55
C VAL A 56 0.20 -1.98 -5.08
N MET A 57 -0.01 -0.67 -5.21
CA MET A 57 -1.26 0.03 -4.96
C MET A 57 -1.31 1.33 -5.78
N PRO A 58 -2.43 1.68 -6.44
CA PRO A 58 -3.75 1.04 -6.37
C PRO A 58 -3.87 -0.21 -7.25
N ASP A 59 -5.01 -0.91 -7.14
CA ASP A 59 -5.24 -2.21 -7.79
C ASP A 59 -5.25 -2.14 -9.31
N GLU A 60 -5.70 -1.04 -9.89
CA GLU A 60 -5.69 -0.82 -11.35
C GLU A 60 -4.28 -0.82 -11.94
N ASN A 61 -3.26 -0.58 -11.14
CA ASN A 61 -1.87 -0.61 -11.57
C ASN A 61 -1.21 -2.00 -11.42
N LEU A 62 -1.95 -2.99 -10.91
CA LEU A 62 -1.41 -4.33 -10.65
C LEU A 62 -1.17 -5.13 -11.90
N HIS A 63 -2.14 -5.21 -12.78
CA HIS A 63 -2.23 -6.08 -13.93
C HIS A 63 -1.58 -7.47 -13.69
N TYR A 64 -0.26 -7.58 -13.62
CA TYR A 64 0.46 -8.83 -13.36
C TYR A 64 1.55 -8.68 -12.28
N ALA A 65 1.80 -7.45 -11.81
CA ALA A 65 2.87 -7.15 -10.87
C ALA A 65 2.34 -7.05 -9.43
N ASN A 66 2.11 -8.17 -8.77
CA ASN A 66 1.69 -8.16 -7.37
C ASN A 66 2.89 -7.97 -6.43
N TYR A 67 4.07 -8.40 -6.86
CA TYR A 67 5.32 -8.34 -6.09
C TYR A 67 6.41 -7.69 -6.92
N LEU A 68 7.22 -6.86 -6.29
CA LEU A 68 8.33 -6.15 -6.94
C LEU A 68 9.70 -6.75 -6.59
N PHE A 69 9.72 -7.64 -5.60
CA PHE A 69 10.90 -8.41 -5.22
C PHE A 69 10.58 -9.91 -5.18
N PRO A 70 11.52 -10.78 -5.56
CA PRO A 70 11.43 -12.19 -5.22
C PRO A 70 11.38 -12.34 -3.71
N ARG A 71 10.49 -13.18 -3.23
CA ARG A 71 10.31 -13.38 -1.79
C ARG A 71 10.42 -14.87 -1.42
N PRO A 72 10.84 -15.20 -0.21
CA PRO A 72 10.86 -16.56 0.27
C PRO A 72 9.45 -17.14 0.35
N SER A 73 9.32 -18.45 0.15
CA SER A 73 8.08 -19.18 0.39
C SER A 73 7.65 -19.04 1.85
N SER A 74 6.35 -19.06 2.07
CA SER A 74 5.75 -19.02 3.41
C SER A 74 6.09 -17.76 4.22
N LEU A 75 6.28 -16.63 3.54
CA LEU A 75 6.64 -15.36 4.18
C LEU A 75 5.64 -14.94 5.28
N TYR A 76 4.34 -15.13 5.03
CA TYR A 76 3.25 -14.81 5.96
C TYR A 76 2.38 -16.03 6.28
N GLY A 77 2.97 -17.22 6.40
CA GLY A 77 2.27 -18.46 6.69
C GLY A 77 2.57 -19.56 5.68
N GLY A 78 1.83 -20.67 5.74
CA GLY A 78 2.12 -21.92 5.01
C GLY A 78 1.82 -21.91 3.50
N VAL A 79 1.56 -20.78 2.87
CA VAL A 79 1.20 -20.70 1.45
C VAL A 79 2.43 -20.51 0.58
N THR A 80 2.58 -21.36 -0.45
CA THR A 80 3.56 -21.15 -1.51
C THR A 80 2.97 -20.20 -2.54
N TYR A 81 3.64 -19.08 -2.80
CA TYR A 81 3.21 -18.10 -3.77
C TYR A 81 4.01 -18.22 -5.06
N SER A 82 3.33 -18.25 -6.20
CA SER A 82 3.96 -18.01 -7.49
C SER A 82 4.28 -16.52 -7.59
N ASN A 83 5.54 -16.17 -7.43
CA ASN A 83 5.97 -14.77 -7.50
C ASN A 83 6.11 -14.35 -8.95
N GLN A 84 5.17 -13.55 -9.44
CA GLN A 84 5.35 -12.83 -10.71
C GLN A 84 5.99 -11.48 -10.41
N VAL A 85 7.24 -11.31 -10.81
CA VAL A 85 8.05 -10.12 -10.52
C VAL A 85 8.48 -9.47 -11.82
N PRO A 86 8.22 -8.15 -12.01
CA PRO A 86 8.72 -7.43 -13.17
C PRO A 86 10.24 -7.43 -13.17
N ASN A 87 10.85 -7.75 -14.31
CA ASN A 87 12.30 -7.60 -14.50
C ASN A 87 12.75 -6.17 -14.17
N PHE A 88 14.01 -6.05 -13.75
CA PHE A 88 14.64 -4.76 -13.45
C PHE A 88 15.24 -4.08 -14.70
N ASP A 89 14.81 -4.49 -15.91
CA ASP A 89 15.25 -3.90 -17.16
C ASP A 89 14.57 -2.55 -17.41
N ASP A 90 15.32 -1.57 -17.91
CA ASP A 90 14.89 -0.18 -18.03
C ASP A 90 13.69 0.04 -18.96
N ASP A 91 13.59 -0.77 -20.01
CA ASP A 91 12.56 -0.69 -21.04
C ASP A 91 11.28 -1.45 -20.67
N ASN A 92 11.29 -2.20 -19.59
CA ASN A 92 10.11 -2.90 -19.09
C ASN A 92 9.16 -1.90 -18.45
N VAL A 93 7.98 -1.69 -19.06
CA VAL A 93 6.96 -0.76 -18.54
C VAL A 93 6.58 -1.07 -17.10
N HIS A 94 6.40 -2.35 -16.74
CA HIS A 94 6.07 -2.74 -15.39
C HIS A 94 7.17 -2.40 -14.38
N ASN A 95 8.45 -2.40 -14.82
CA ASN A 95 9.56 -2.03 -13.97
C ASN A 95 9.51 -0.56 -13.57
N PHE A 96 9.60 0.36 -14.54
CA PHE A 96 9.67 1.79 -14.22
C PHE A 96 8.35 2.33 -13.65
N PHE A 97 7.22 1.78 -14.10
CA PHE A 97 5.90 2.23 -13.66
C PHE A 97 5.65 1.83 -12.20
N SER A 98 5.79 0.54 -11.86
CA SER A 98 5.50 0.06 -10.50
C SER A 98 6.59 0.36 -9.47
N ARG A 99 7.83 0.66 -9.93
CA ARG A 99 8.92 1.11 -9.05
C ARG A 99 9.06 2.64 -9.02
N SER A 100 7.95 3.35 -9.16
CA SER A 100 7.83 4.79 -8.98
C SER A 100 6.68 5.11 -8.04
N SER A 101 6.95 5.89 -7.00
CA SER A 101 5.94 6.25 -5.97
C SER A 101 4.76 7.06 -6.52
N VAL A 102 4.89 7.69 -7.68
CA VAL A 102 3.78 8.41 -8.33
C VAL A 102 2.70 7.45 -8.85
N ASN A 103 3.06 6.22 -9.19
CA ASN A 103 2.15 5.20 -9.70
C ASN A 103 1.84 4.11 -8.68
N ASN A 104 2.73 3.89 -7.73
CA ASN A 104 2.62 2.86 -6.71
C ASN A 104 2.82 3.48 -5.33
N ALA A 105 1.73 3.73 -4.63
CA ALA A 105 1.74 4.42 -3.35
C ALA A 105 2.44 3.63 -2.22
N VAL A 106 2.59 2.32 -2.40
CA VAL A 106 3.32 1.46 -1.43
C VAL A 106 4.81 1.44 -1.71
N PHE A 107 5.23 1.76 -2.96
CA PHE A 107 6.64 1.71 -3.31
C PHE A 107 7.43 2.87 -2.73
N TYR A 108 8.74 2.68 -2.63
CA TYR A 108 9.68 3.66 -2.09
C TYR A 108 9.49 5.05 -2.68
N ASN A 109 9.23 6.01 -1.79
CA ASN A 109 9.15 7.43 -2.14
C ASN A 109 10.41 8.15 -1.60
N PRO A 110 11.31 8.65 -2.45
CA PRO A 110 12.52 9.34 -2.02
C PRO A 110 12.24 10.66 -1.28
N ASP A 111 11.03 11.20 -1.35
CA ASP A 111 10.63 12.39 -0.61
C ASP A 111 10.33 12.12 0.87
N VAL A 112 10.20 10.83 1.25
CA VAL A 112 9.86 10.39 2.60
C VAL A 112 11.10 9.88 3.32
N THR A 113 11.25 10.24 4.60
CA THR A 113 12.20 9.61 5.50
C THR A 113 11.50 8.51 6.29
N TYR A 114 11.86 7.26 6.00
CA TYR A 114 11.26 6.09 6.62
C TYR A 114 11.92 5.78 7.95
N VAL A 115 11.10 5.76 8.99
CA VAL A 115 11.55 5.44 10.36
C VAL A 115 11.13 4.00 10.72
N PRO A 116 11.91 3.32 11.58
CA PRO A 116 11.52 2.01 12.09
C PRO A 116 10.18 2.06 12.84
N TRP A 117 9.44 0.96 12.82
CA TRP A 117 8.23 0.82 13.63
C TRP A 117 8.53 0.83 15.12
N SER A 118 7.53 1.18 15.90
CA SER A 118 7.55 1.06 17.35
C SER A 118 7.05 -0.32 17.79
N LYS A 119 7.67 -0.88 18.83
CA LYS A 119 7.16 -2.07 19.54
C LYS A 119 5.96 -1.68 20.40
N ALA A 120 5.29 -2.69 20.97
CA ALA A 120 4.15 -2.49 21.86
C ALA A 120 4.48 -1.66 23.11
N ASP A 121 5.73 -1.66 23.57
CA ASP A 121 6.24 -0.85 24.68
C ASP A 121 6.61 0.58 24.28
N GLY A 122 6.40 0.98 23.03
CA GLY A 122 6.72 2.30 22.47
C GLY A 122 8.18 2.46 22.07
N THR A 123 9.07 1.49 22.30
CA THR A 123 10.46 1.54 21.85
C THR A 123 10.58 1.28 20.36
N SER A 124 11.60 1.84 19.70
CA SER A 124 11.84 1.60 18.27
C SER A 124 12.27 0.14 18.02
N MET A 125 11.85 -0.43 16.90
CA MET A 125 12.38 -1.71 16.41
C MET A 125 13.82 -1.62 15.90
N GLY A 126 14.33 -0.40 15.72
CA GLY A 126 15.68 -0.14 15.22
C GLY A 126 15.74 -0.08 13.69
N ASN A 127 16.77 0.59 13.18
CA ASN A 127 17.00 0.67 11.74
C ASN A 127 17.21 -0.72 11.13
N ALA A 128 16.63 -0.94 9.96
CA ALA A 128 16.88 -2.13 9.17
C ALA A 128 18.39 -2.27 8.85
N ASN A 129 18.90 -3.49 8.85
CA ASN A 129 20.27 -3.75 8.40
C ASN A 129 20.27 -3.83 6.85
N PRO A 130 20.90 -2.89 6.13
CA PRO A 130 20.89 -2.92 4.67
C PRO A 130 21.56 -4.14 4.05
N SER A 131 22.47 -4.81 4.78
CA SER A 131 23.10 -6.06 4.32
C SER A 131 22.27 -7.31 4.62
N ALA A 132 21.18 -7.19 5.39
CA ALA A 132 20.26 -8.28 5.73
C ALA A 132 18.88 -7.71 6.09
N ALA A 133 18.29 -6.93 5.20
CA ALA A 133 16.96 -6.35 5.40
C ALA A 133 15.90 -7.46 5.43
N LEU A 134 15.10 -7.51 6.49
CA LEU A 134 14.15 -8.58 6.73
C LEU A 134 12.95 -8.48 5.78
N TYR A 135 12.51 -9.61 5.27
CA TYR A 135 11.23 -9.69 4.54
C TYR A 135 10.02 -9.55 5.47
N ASN A 136 10.14 -10.02 6.70
CA ASN A 136 9.13 -9.87 7.74
C ASN A 136 9.82 -9.41 9.04
N PRO A 137 9.66 -8.16 9.48
CA PRO A 137 10.30 -7.67 10.70
C PRO A 137 9.75 -8.32 11.98
N ALA A 138 8.53 -8.88 11.94
CA ALA A 138 7.92 -9.59 13.08
C ALA A 138 8.42 -11.03 13.18
N ASP A 139 8.92 -11.62 12.09
CA ASP A 139 9.47 -12.99 12.06
C ASP A 139 10.76 -13.06 11.24
N PRO A 140 11.92 -12.77 11.85
CA PRO A 140 13.22 -12.79 11.17
C PRO A 140 13.59 -14.14 10.54
N SER A 141 12.99 -15.24 10.98
CA SER A 141 13.24 -16.58 10.43
C SER A 141 12.78 -16.72 8.97
N ARG A 142 11.94 -15.80 8.49
CA ARG A 142 11.41 -15.76 7.12
C ARG A 142 12.42 -15.25 6.08
N GLY A 143 13.63 -14.91 6.51
CA GLY A 143 14.72 -14.54 5.63
C GLY A 143 14.92 -13.04 5.45
N SER A 144 16.00 -12.72 4.77
CA SER A 144 16.45 -11.36 4.50
C SER A 144 17.06 -11.25 3.12
N ILE A 145 17.25 -10.00 2.67
CA ILE A 145 17.94 -9.69 1.42
C ILE A 145 19.08 -8.71 1.70
N ASN A 146 20.21 -8.88 1.01
CA ASN A 146 21.26 -7.88 0.99
C ASN A 146 20.92 -6.83 -0.08
N LEU A 147 20.60 -5.61 0.36
CA LEU A 147 20.24 -4.51 -0.53
C LEU A 147 21.45 -3.82 -1.16
N LYS A 148 22.65 -4.06 -0.62
CA LYS A 148 23.90 -3.37 -1.02
C LYS A 148 24.63 -4.05 -2.17
N THR A 149 24.27 -5.30 -2.51
CA THR A 149 24.96 -6.09 -3.52
C THR A 149 23.98 -6.54 -4.60
N GLN A 150 24.50 -6.85 -5.79
CA GLN A 150 23.71 -7.49 -6.82
C GLN A 150 23.18 -8.83 -6.30
N GLN A 151 21.90 -9.07 -6.53
CA GLN A 151 21.23 -10.31 -6.19
C GLN A 151 20.98 -11.11 -7.48
N THR A 152 21.06 -12.45 -7.38
CA THR A 152 20.60 -13.35 -8.43
C THR A 152 19.61 -14.31 -7.80
N GLN A 153 18.36 -14.24 -8.20
CA GLN A 153 17.30 -15.02 -7.59
C GLN A 153 16.39 -15.65 -8.64
N TYR A 154 15.88 -16.83 -8.28
CA TYR A 154 14.84 -17.52 -9.03
C TYR A 154 13.47 -16.93 -8.75
N SER A 155 12.71 -16.63 -9.79
CA SER A 155 11.31 -16.19 -9.69
C SER A 155 10.58 -16.40 -11.01
N CYS A 156 9.26 -16.14 -11.01
CA CYS A 156 8.48 -15.97 -12.22
C CYS A 156 8.71 -14.57 -12.79
N TRP A 157 9.86 -14.36 -13.39
CA TRP A 157 10.20 -13.06 -13.97
C TRP A 157 9.41 -12.82 -15.25
N PHE A 158 8.83 -11.62 -15.40
CA PHE A 158 8.25 -11.22 -16.67
C PHE A 158 8.98 -10.02 -17.27
N LYS A 159 9.21 -10.09 -18.59
CA LYS A 159 10.15 -9.22 -19.28
C LYS A 159 9.50 -8.16 -20.15
N HIS A 160 8.34 -8.42 -20.71
CA HIS A 160 7.84 -7.60 -21.79
C HIS A 160 6.44 -7.10 -21.57
N GLY A 161 6.26 -5.81 -21.75
CA GLY A 161 5.01 -5.14 -21.93
C GLY A 161 5.30 -3.77 -22.50
N SER A 162 4.74 -3.47 -23.65
CA SER A 162 4.63 -2.09 -24.14
C SER A 162 3.47 -1.36 -23.49
N SER A 163 2.65 -2.09 -22.72
CA SER A 163 1.55 -1.57 -21.92
C SER A 163 1.39 -2.42 -20.66
N LEU A 164 0.71 -1.90 -19.63
CA LEU A 164 0.45 -2.62 -18.40
C LEU A 164 -0.42 -3.89 -18.61
N SER A 165 -1.21 -3.92 -19.68
CA SER A 165 -2.06 -5.07 -20.02
C SER A 165 -1.34 -6.18 -20.81
N SER A 166 -0.08 -5.99 -21.18
CA SER A 166 0.68 -6.91 -22.04
C SER A 166 1.89 -7.52 -21.33
N ALA A 167 1.69 -8.12 -20.17
CA ALA A 167 2.74 -8.87 -19.51
C ALA A 167 2.88 -10.27 -20.11
N TYR A 168 4.09 -10.63 -20.52
CA TYR A 168 4.46 -12.01 -20.83
C TYR A 168 5.21 -12.57 -19.62
N GLY A 169 4.61 -13.56 -18.95
CA GLY A 169 5.32 -14.34 -17.96
C GLY A 169 6.38 -15.20 -18.63
N ASP A 170 7.62 -15.05 -18.24
CA ASP A 170 8.57 -16.15 -18.43
C ASP A 170 8.08 -17.35 -17.61
N PRO A 171 8.24 -18.57 -18.08
CA PRO A 171 7.99 -19.72 -17.25
C PRO A 171 8.79 -19.57 -15.95
N CYS A 172 8.18 -19.94 -14.81
CA CYS A 172 8.77 -19.82 -13.47
C CYS A 172 9.99 -20.73 -13.29
N ASN A 173 11.05 -20.53 -14.05
CA ASN A 173 12.27 -21.34 -14.09
C ASN A 173 13.54 -20.49 -14.33
N GLY A 174 13.43 -19.18 -14.21
CA GLY A 174 14.52 -18.26 -14.52
C GLY A 174 15.21 -17.68 -13.28
N ASN A 175 16.54 -17.55 -13.38
CA ASN A 175 17.32 -16.68 -12.54
C ASN A 175 17.48 -15.32 -13.22
N HIS A 176 17.31 -14.25 -12.47
CA HIS A 176 17.59 -12.90 -12.94
C HIS A 176 18.47 -12.17 -11.92
N SER A 177 19.46 -11.45 -12.45
CA SER A 177 20.36 -10.64 -11.61
C SER A 177 19.87 -9.20 -11.57
N PHE A 178 19.78 -8.63 -10.38
CA PHE A 178 19.26 -7.28 -10.19
C PHE A 178 19.94 -6.54 -9.03
N TRP A 179 19.90 -5.23 -9.10
CA TRP A 179 20.28 -4.36 -7.99
C TRP A 179 19.03 -3.99 -7.21
N PRO A 180 18.89 -4.41 -5.95
CA PRO A 180 17.66 -4.21 -5.19
C PRO A 180 17.27 -2.75 -5.03
N ILE A 181 18.24 -1.86 -4.79
CA ILE A 181 17.98 -0.42 -4.71
C ILE A 181 17.92 0.14 -6.12
N THR A 182 16.76 -0.05 -6.74
CA THR A 182 16.40 0.53 -8.05
C THR A 182 15.01 1.12 -7.96
N TYR A 183 14.88 2.42 -8.22
CA TYR A 183 13.61 3.11 -8.28
C TYR A 183 13.61 4.19 -9.37
N TYR A 184 12.44 4.72 -9.67
CA TYR A 184 12.27 5.70 -10.73
C TYR A 184 11.60 6.95 -10.21
N LYS A 185 12.24 8.09 -10.43
CA LYS A 185 11.68 9.42 -10.20
C LYS A 185 10.91 9.85 -11.43
N TYR A 186 9.64 10.13 -11.28
CA TYR A 186 8.83 10.69 -12.35
C TYR A 186 9.09 12.19 -12.48
N ASN A 187 9.31 12.67 -13.70
CA ASN A 187 9.66 14.05 -13.99
C ASN A 187 8.42 14.89 -14.44
N GLY A 188 7.22 14.31 -14.36
CA GLY A 188 5.95 14.96 -14.66
C GLY A 188 5.13 15.27 -13.40
N SER A 189 3.84 15.52 -13.61
CA SER A 189 2.87 15.74 -12.51
C SER A 189 2.18 14.44 -12.12
N ALA A 190 1.84 14.28 -10.83
CA ALA A 190 1.00 13.17 -10.36
C ALA A 190 -0.40 13.18 -11.01
N SER A 191 -0.85 14.33 -11.53
CA SER A 191 -2.12 14.46 -12.27
C SER A 191 -2.02 14.14 -13.76
N ASP A 192 -0.83 13.77 -14.27
CA ASP A 192 -0.66 13.40 -15.67
C ASP A 192 -1.50 12.15 -16.01
N SER A 193 -1.98 12.09 -17.25
CA SER A 193 -2.71 10.94 -17.74
C SER A 193 -1.85 9.67 -17.70
N GLU A 194 -2.49 8.50 -17.68
CA GLU A 194 -1.79 7.21 -17.73
C GLU A 194 -0.86 7.12 -18.95
N ALA A 195 -1.29 7.60 -20.11
CA ALA A 195 -0.46 7.60 -21.32
C ALA A 195 0.86 8.35 -21.15
N LEU A 196 0.86 9.47 -20.41
CA LEU A 196 2.07 10.22 -20.09
C LEU A 196 2.92 9.47 -19.04
N ARG A 197 2.27 8.82 -18.09
CA ARG A 197 2.95 8.02 -17.05
C ARG A 197 3.52 6.71 -17.59
N LEU A 198 3.07 6.24 -18.75
CA LEU A 198 3.64 5.08 -19.45
C LEU A 198 4.85 5.43 -20.32
N ASP A 199 5.17 6.71 -20.50
CA ASP A 199 6.34 7.16 -21.25
C ASP A 199 7.62 7.04 -20.42
N ARG A 200 8.48 6.06 -20.76
CA ARG A 200 9.77 5.79 -20.10
C ARG A 200 10.68 7.02 -20.04
N SER A 201 10.63 7.89 -21.04
CA SER A 201 11.48 9.08 -21.11
C SER A 201 11.21 10.11 -20.00
N ARG A 202 10.03 10.01 -19.36
CA ARG A 202 9.64 10.85 -18.23
C ARG A 202 10.17 10.39 -16.89
N TYR A 203 10.97 9.32 -16.86
CA TYR A 203 11.51 8.78 -15.61
C TYR A 203 13.03 8.87 -15.57
N THR A 204 13.54 9.31 -14.44
CA THR A 204 14.95 9.20 -14.09
C THR A 204 15.15 7.97 -13.21
N ARG A 205 15.89 6.98 -13.73
CA ARG A 205 16.27 5.81 -12.93
C ARG A 205 17.30 6.19 -11.90
N VAL A 206 17.08 5.77 -10.66
CA VAL A 206 18.08 5.73 -9.60
C VAL A 206 18.41 4.27 -9.31
N ARG A 207 19.68 3.92 -9.35
CA ARG A 207 20.19 2.59 -9.02
C ARG A 207 21.47 2.70 -8.22
N ILE A 208 21.49 2.11 -7.02
CA ILE A 208 22.69 2.05 -6.20
C ILE A 208 23.34 0.69 -6.41
N THR A 209 24.61 0.73 -6.80
CA THR A 209 25.44 -0.45 -7.06
C THR A 209 26.69 -0.41 -6.18
N ASP A 210 27.47 -1.47 -6.18
CA ASP A 210 28.78 -1.52 -5.51
C ASP A 210 29.76 -0.47 -6.04
N SER A 211 29.64 -0.08 -7.32
CA SER A 211 30.44 0.97 -7.95
C SER A 211 29.95 2.39 -7.68
N THR A 212 28.78 2.56 -7.02
CA THR A 212 28.28 3.89 -6.65
C THR A 212 29.20 4.52 -5.60
N SER A 213 29.79 5.68 -5.92
CA SER A 213 30.73 6.35 -5.00
C SER A 213 30.08 6.70 -3.67
N ALA A 214 30.85 6.60 -2.58
CA ALA A 214 30.42 7.03 -1.25
C ALA A 214 30.08 8.53 -1.19
N SER A 215 30.71 9.34 -2.05
CA SER A 215 30.44 10.78 -2.17
C SER A 215 29.20 11.12 -3.00
N THR A 216 28.53 10.13 -3.63
CA THR A 216 27.32 10.36 -4.40
C THR A 216 26.20 10.84 -3.47
N THR A 217 25.49 11.88 -3.90
CA THR A 217 24.28 12.37 -3.25
C THR A 217 23.08 12.12 -4.12
N PHE A 218 21.94 11.90 -3.48
CA PHE A 218 20.63 11.64 -4.13
C PHE A 218 19.68 12.74 -3.70
N THR A 219 19.21 13.51 -4.68
CA THR A 219 18.21 14.57 -4.44
C THR A 219 16.86 14.06 -4.90
N SER A 220 15.89 14.09 -4.02
CA SER A 220 14.50 13.72 -4.30
C SER A 220 13.74 14.85 -5.02
N PRO A 221 12.55 14.59 -5.59
CA PRO A 221 11.75 15.60 -6.27
C PRO A 221 11.43 16.84 -5.42
N ASN A 222 11.21 16.69 -4.11
CA ASN A 222 10.96 17.81 -3.19
C ASN A 222 12.23 18.54 -2.73
N GLY A 223 13.42 18.14 -3.21
CA GLY A 223 14.70 18.77 -2.89
C GLY A 223 15.43 18.17 -1.67
N THR A 224 14.88 17.15 -1.00
CA THR A 224 15.58 16.46 0.07
C THR A 224 16.82 15.76 -0.49
N THR A 225 18.00 16.02 0.08
CA THR A 225 19.27 15.43 -0.36
C THR A 225 19.80 14.47 0.70
N ARG A 226 20.18 13.27 0.28
CA ARG A 226 20.80 12.23 1.11
C ARG A 226 22.12 11.78 0.50
N THR A 227 23.10 11.50 1.34
CA THR A 227 24.31 10.77 0.95
C THR A 227 23.93 9.36 0.50
N ARG A 228 24.84 8.66 -0.19
CA ARG A 228 24.62 7.26 -0.58
C ARG A 228 24.21 6.37 0.59
N ASP A 229 24.88 6.48 1.72
CA ASP A 229 24.63 5.60 2.86
C ASP A 229 23.30 5.94 3.57
N GLU A 230 22.92 7.22 3.62
CA GLU A 230 21.60 7.64 4.10
C GLU A 230 20.48 7.16 3.17
N GLU A 231 20.69 7.20 1.86
CA GLU A 231 19.69 6.70 0.89
C GLU A 231 19.55 5.19 0.98
N ILE A 232 20.65 4.45 1.13
CA ILE A 232 20.64 3.00 1.38
C ILE A 232 19.89 2.68 2.68
N GLN A 233 20.12 3.42 3.74
CA GLN A 233 19.44 3.22 5.02
C GLN A 233 17.95 3.55 4.94
N ASN A 234 17.60 4.64 4.26
CA ASN A 234 16.21 5.02 4.06
C ASN A 234 15.44 3.95 3.25
N PHE A 235 16.07 3.45 2.19
CA PHE A 235 15.49 2.36 1.39
C PHE A 235 15.36 1.06 2.19
N ALA A 236 16.34 0.74 3.03
CA ALA A 236 16.29 -0.45 3.89
C ALA A 236 15.14 -0.38 4.92
N ASN A 237 14.93 0.78 5.53
CA ASN A 237 13.82 1.00 6.44
C ASN A 237 12.48 0.86 5.71
N TRP A 238 12.35 1.45 4.52
CA TRP A 238 11.18 1.23 3.69
C TRP A 238 10.97 -0.24 3.35
N PHE A 239 12.01 -0.93 2.88
CA PHE A 239 11.91 -2.33 2.49
C PHE A 239 11.41 -3.22 3.63
N GLN A 240 11.96 -3.02 4.82
CA GLN A 240 11.65 -3.85 5.98
C GLN A 240 10.29 -3.55 6.60
N TYR A 241 9.84 -2.28 6.60
CA TYR A 241 8.70 -1.84 7.39
C TYR A 241 7.50 -1.37 6.56
N TYR A 242 7.66 -1.05 5.26
CA TYR A 242 6.62 -0.34 4.51
C TYR A 242 6.35 -0.88 3.11
N ARG A 243 7.06 -1.92 2.65
CA ARG A 243 7.01 -2.32 1.23
C ARG A 243 5.72 -3.00 0.81
N SER A 244 4.85 -3.45 1.71
CA SER A 244 3.57 -4.09 1.38
C SER A 244 2.41 -3.42 2.09
N ARG A 245 1.18 -3.74 1.67
CA ARG A 245 -0.04 -3.11 2.22
C ARG A 245 -0.25 -3.40 3.71
N ILE A 246 0.26 -4.51 4.21
CA ILE A 246 0.13 -4.92 5.61
C ILE A 246 1.40 -4.68 6.44
N LEU A 247 2.51 -4.38 5.79
CA LEU A 247 3.76 -4.02 6.45
C LEU A 247 3.89 -2.52 6.57
#